data_7fe51d853d162ab69f5a7b0b5ce6e8e4
#
_entry.id   7fe51d853d162ab69f5a7b0b5ce6e8e4
#
_cell.length_a   1.000
_cell.length_b   1.000
_cell.length_c   1.000
_cell.angle_alpha   90.00
_cell.angle_beta   90.00
_cell.angle_gamma   90.00
#
_symmetry.space_group_name_H-M   'P 1'
#
loop_
_entity.id
_entity.type
_entity.pdbx_description
1 polymer ?
#
loop_
_entity_poly.entity_id
_entity_poly.type
_entity_poly.pdbx_seq_one_letter_code
_entity_poly.pdbx_strand_id
1 'polypeptide(L)'
;MRSRAWDYTALSLVILGAINWGLIGLFRFDLIAVIFGGMEAIVSRIIYTIIALAGLYCLSIFGRIISHEVTATTVDHHRPGHV
;
A
#
# COMPACT_ATOMS: atom_id res chain seq x y z
N MET A 1 -1.28 13.21 -14.37
CA MET A 1 -0.25 12.21 -14.53
C MET A 1 0.33 11.82 -13.18
N ARG A 2 0.57 10.58 -13.02
CA ARG A 2 1.06 10.12 -11.75
C ARG A 2 2.56 9.86 -11.79
N SER A 3 3.25 10.24 -10.73
CA SER A 3 4.68 10.08 -10.64
C SER A 3 5.03 8.67 -10.15
N ARG A 4 5.98 8.04 -10.81
CA ARG A 4 6.52 6.77 -10.32
C ARG A 4 7.19 6.91 -8.97
N ALA A 5 7.74 8.09 -8.71
CA ALA A 5 8.39 8.34 -7.43
C ALA A 5 7.39 8.21 -6.29
N TRP A 6 6.19 8.72 -6.48
CA TRP A 6 5.15 8.57 -5.48
C TRP A 6 4.75 7.11 -5.30
N ASP A 7 4.64 6.38 -6.41
CA ASP A 7 4.29 4.96 -6.35
C ASP A 7 5.36 4.16 -5.61
N TYR A 8 6.62 4.38 -5.93
CA TYR A 8 7.71 3.66 -5.28
C TYR A 8 7.80 4.02 -3.80
N THR A 9 7.59 5.28 -3.47
CA THR A 9 7.63 5.72 -2.08
C THR A 9 6.52 5.05 -1.29
N ALA A 10 5.30 5.07 -1.82
CA ALA A 10 4.17 4.46 -1.14
C ALA A 10 4.38 2.96 -0.96
N LEU A 11 4.85 2.28 -1.99
CA LEU A 11 5.09 0.85 -1.92
C LEU A 11 6.20 0.51 -0.92
N SER A 12 7.24 1.33 -0.88
CA SER A 12 8.33 1.13 0.08
C SER A 12 7.82 1.25 1.51
N LEU A 13 6.98 2.24 1.77
CA LEU A 13 6.41 2.43 3.10
C LEU A 13 5.50 1.27 3.48
N VAL A 14 4.71 0.77 2.53
CA VAL A 14 3.84 -0.37 2.79
C VAL A 14 4.66 -1.62 3.08
N ILE A 15 5.73 -1.84 2.34
CA ILE A 15 6.61 -2.98 2.57
C ILE A 15 7.25 -2.88 3.95
N LEU A 16 7.73 -1.71 4.30
CA LEU A 16 8.33 -1.50 5.61
C LEU A 16 7.32 -1.79 6.72
N GLY A 17 6.10 -1.29 6.55
CA GLY A 17 5.03 -1.56 7.50
C GLY A 17 4.69 -3.04 7.58
N ALA A 18 4.67 -3.72 6.44
CA ALA A 18 4.38 -5.15 6.41
C ALA A 18 5.44 -5.95 7.15
N ILE A 19 6.71 -5.60 6.97
CA ILE A 19 7.80 -6.23 7.69
C ILE A 19 7.63 -6.01 9.18
N ASN A 20 7.30 -4.78 9.58
CA ASN A 20 7.08 -4.47 10.99
C ASN A 20 5.92 -5.29 11.57
N TRP A 21 4.82 -5.41 10.82
CA TRP A 21 3.70 -6.23 11.24
C TRP A 21 4.08 -7.70 11.39
N GLY A 22 4.91 -8.20 10.46
CA GLY A 22 5.40 -9.57 10.54
C GLY A 22 6.23 -9.78 11.80
N LEU A 23 7.08 -8.83 12.12
CA LEU A 23 7.88 -8.91 13.33
C LEU A 23 7.01 -8.90 14.58
N ILE A 24 5.96 -8.08 14.58
CA ILE A 24 5.03 -8.04 15.70
C ILE A 24 4.33 -9.39 15.86
N GLY A 25 3.86 -9.93 14.75
CA GLY A 25 3.12 -11.20 14.79
C GLY A 25 3.96 -12.39 15.21
N LEU A 26 5.21 -12.42 14.77
CA LEU A 26 6.08 -13.56 15.06
C LEU A 26 6.83 -13.42 16.38
N PHE A 27 7.26 -12.21 16.70
CA PHE A 27 8.17 -12.00 17.82
C PHE A 27 7.66 -10.95 18.81
N ARG A 28 6.49 -10.38 18.59
CA ARG A 28 5.98 -9.28 19.42
C ARG A 28 6.94 -8.11 19.43
N PHE A 29 7.61 -7.89 18.32
CA PHE A 29 8.65 -6.89 18.21
C PHE A 29 8.23 -5.83 17.21
N ASP A 30 7.96 -4.62 17.70
CA ASP A 30 7.60 -3.49 16.85
C ASP A 30 8.87 -2.68 16.58
N LEU A 31 9.43 -2.87 15.41
CA LEU A 31 10.69 -2.25 15.04
C LEU A 31 10.59 -0.73 15.07
N ILE A 32 9.49 -0.19 14.55
CA ILE A 32 9.30 1.26 14.54
C ILE A 32 9.25 1.80 15.97
N ALA A 33 8.51 1.13 16.82
CA ALA A 33 8.39 1.55 18.21
C ALA A 33 9.74 1.51 18.93
N VAL A 34 10.51 0.45 18.69
CA VAL A 34 11.82 0.30 19.33
C VAL A 34 12.76 1.43 18.91
N ILE A 35 12.76 1.76 17.62
CA ILE A 35 13.66 2.79 17.12
C ILE A 35 13.25 4.18 17.60
N PHE A 36 11.95 4.43 17.69
CA PHE A 36 11.45 5.80 17.91
C PHE A 36 10.85 6.01 19.30
N GLY A 37 11.07 5.11 20.21
CA GLY A 37 10.72 5.38 21.60
C GLY A 37 9.40 4.82 22.09
N GLY A 38 8.80 3.90 21.35
CA GLY A 38 7.58 3.24 21.77
C GLY A 38 6.40 3.61 20.88
N MET A 39 5.34 2.81 20.95
CA MET A 39 4.17 3.02 20.12
C MET A 39 3.44 4.31 20.45
N GLU A 40 3.59 4.78 21.69
CA GLU A 40 2.94 6.02 22.11
C GLU A 40 3.73 7.26 21.73
N ALA A 41 4.97 7.10 21.31
CA ALA A 41 5.79 8.25 20.94
C ALA A 41 5.17 8.96 19.74
N ILE A 42 5.26 10.28 19.75
CA ILE A 42 4.70 11.09 18.68
C ILE A 42 5.30 10.72 17.33
N VAL A 43 6.62 10.51 17.30
CA VAL A 43 7.30 10.15 16.05
C VAL A 43 6.80 8.81 15.51
N SER A 44 6.65 7.81 16.39
CA SER A 44 6.12 6.52 15.97
C SER A 44 4.72 6.66 15.40
N ARG A 45 3.89 7.46 16.04
CA ARG A 45 2.50 7.66 15.58
C ARG A 45 2.46 8.36 14.23
N ILE A 46 3.35 9.30 14.02
CA ILE A 46 3.45 9.98 12.73
C ILE A 46 3.85 8.96 11.65
N ILE A 47 4.82 8.12 11.94
CA ILE A 47 5.27 7.11 10.98
C ILE A 47 4.16 6.12 10.69
N TYR A 48 3.47 5.64 11.71
CA TYR A 48 2.34 4.74 11.49
C TYR A 48 1.28 5.38 10.62
N THR A 49 1.00 6.66 10.84
CA THR A 49 -0.01 7.37 10.04
C THR A 49 0.42 7.49 8.59
N ILE A 50 1.69 7.81 8.36
CA ILE A 50 2.23 7.91 7.01
C ILE A 50 2.13 6.55 6.30
N ILE A 51 2.45 5.47 7.00
CA ILE A 51 2.34 4.13 6.43
C ILE A 51 0.89 3.81 6.10
N ALA A 52 -0.04 4.20 6.97
CA ALA A 52 -1.46 3.99 6.71
C ALA A 52 -1.93 4.74 5.47
N LEU A 53 -1.49 5.98 5.32
CA LEU A 53 -1.84 6.77 4.14
C LEU A 53 -1.23 6.16 2.88
N ALA A 54 -0.01 5.67 2.97
CA ALA A 54 0.62 4.97 1.85
C ALA A 54 -0.17 3.73 1.47
N GLY A 55 -0.68 3.01 2.47
CA GLY A 55 -1.52 1.84 2.22
C GLY A 55 -2.80 2.19 1.50
N LEU A 56 -3.45 3.27 1.92
CA LEU A 56 -4.66 3.73 1.24
C LEU A 56 -4.37 4.15 -0.20
N TYR A 57 -3.24 4.80 -0.41
CA TYR A 57 -2.83 5.16 -1.76
C TYR A 57 -2.61 3.92 -2.62
N CYS A 58 -1.94 2.91 -2.09
CA CYS A 58 -1.71 1.67 -2.81
C CYS A 58 -3.02 0.94 -3.10
N LEU A 59 -3.97 1.00 -2.18
CA LEU A 59 -5.29 0.42 -2.39
C LEU A 59 -5.98 1.11 -3.56
N SER A 60 -5.82 2.41 -3.66
CA SER A 60 -6.35 3.19 -4.79
C SER A 60 -5.74 2.72 -6.11
N ILE A 61 -4.43 2.47 -6.13
CA ILE A 61 -3.76 1.94 -7.32
C ILE A 61 -4.34 0.57 -7.69
N PHE A 62 -4.49 -0.28 -6.69
CA PHE A 62 -5.03 -1.63 -6.89
C PHE A 62 -6.43 -1.57 -7.48
N GLY A 63 -7.25 -0.66 -6.97
CA GLY A 63 -8.59 -0.47 -7.50
C GLY A 63 -8.59 -0.02 -8.95
N ARG A 64 -7.65 0.86 -9.31
CA ARG A 64 -7.54 1.31 -10.70
C ARG A 64 -7.11 0.19 -11.63
N ILE A 65 -6.20 -0.66 -11.19
CA ILE A 65 -5.77 -1.79 -12.00
C ILE A 65 -6.93 -2.74 -12.24
N ILE A 66 -7.68 -3.06 -11.19
CA ILE A 66 -8.84 -3.95 -11.32
C ILE A 66 -9.88 -3.35 -12.25
N SER A 67 -10.19 -2.08 -12.09
CA SER A 67 -11.16 -1.40 -12.94
C SER A 67 -10.74 -1.43 -14.40
N HIS A 68 -9.45 -1.23 -14.63
CA HIS A 68 -8.92 -1.22 -15.98
C HIS A 68 -9.08 -2.60 -16.63
N GLU A 69 -8.77 -3.64 -15.89
CA GLU A 69 -8.90 -5.00 -16.39
C GLU A 69 -10.34 -5.38 -16.66
N VAL A 70 -11.22 -5.01 -15.76
CA VAL A 70 -12.65 -5.29 -15.96
C VAL A 70 -13.16 -4.59 -17.21
N THR A 71 -12.79 -3.33 -17.40
CA THR A 71 -13.19 -2.57 -18.58
C THR A 71 -12.65 -3.21 -19.85
N ALA A 72 -11.38 -3.61 -19.84
CA ALA A 72 -10.78 -4.24 -21.02
C ALA A 72 -11.49 -5.54 -21.35
N THR A 73 -11.81 -6.35 -20.35
CA THR A 73 -12.53 -7.62 -20.56
C THR A 73 -13.91 -7.35 -21.13
N THR A 74 -14.61 -6.38 -20.61
CA THR A 74 -15.94 -6.03 -21.08
C THR A 74 -15.89 -5.56 -22.54
N VAL A 75 -14.92 -4.74 -22.85
CA VAL A 75 -14.77 -4.26 -24.22
C VAL A 75 -14.50 -5.43 -25.17
N ASP A 76 -13.65 -6.35 -24.78
CA ASP A 76 -13.37 -7.52 -25.59
C ASP A 76 -14.62 -8.35 -25.84
N HIS A 77 -15.43 -8.53 -24.81
CA HIS A 77 -16.67 -9.30 -24.93
C HIS A 77 -17.66 -8.65 -25.86
N HIS A 78 -17.66 -7.33 -25.96
CA HIS A 78 -18.62 -6.60 -26.77
C HIS A 78 -18.11 -6.24 -28.15
N ARG A 79 -16.87 -6.61 -28.43
CA ARG A 79 -16.31 -6.25 -29.73
C ARG A 79 -17.00 -7.02 -30.83
N PRO A 80 -17.50 -6.32 -31.85
CA PRO A 80 -18.21 -7.01 -32.93
C PRO A 80 -17.40 -8.09 -33.64
N GLY A 81 -16.12 -7.89 -33.75
CA GLY A 81 -15.27 -8.87 -34.40
C GLY A 81 -15.16 -10.18 -33.69
N HIS A 82 -15.63 -10.24 -32.45
CA HIS A 82 -15.59 -11.45 -31.66
C HIS A 82 -16.86 -12.28 -31.76
N VAL A 83 -17.84 -11.74 -32.33
CA VAL A 83 -19.14 -12.40 -32.42
C VAL A 83 -19.13 -13.49 -33.48
#